data_2b0a915830ccbaa5f4e7b1d5d86c591a
#
_entry.id   2b0a915830ccbaa5f4e7b1d5d86c591a
#
_cell.length_a   1.000
_cell.length_b   1.000
_cell.length_c   1.000
_cell.angle_alpha   90.00
_cell.angle_beta   90.00
_cell.angle_gamma   90.00
#
_symmetry.space_group_name_H-M   'P 1'
#
loop_
_entity.id
_entity.type
_entity.pdbx_description
1 polymer ?
#
loop_
_entity_poly.entity_id
_entity_poly.type
_entity_poly.pdbx_seq_one_letter_code
_entity_poly.pdbx_strand_id
1 'polypeptide(L)'
;MRVIKQNLLFTGLLFILLFVLQGCSESGSSSSSDSLQTSEFSPPSWIQGAWTSSDLLGDSGWKFTTNDVYMIIMSTVSLGTKELEKLDPSSGGTSTVSSSDTKFSFAMPASCTSVENSEPVKGSLTFKFEKVDDNTINQTGSSNLDCLFVETTVLSKNNSY
;
A
#
# COMPACT_ATOMS: atom_id res chain seq x y z
N MET A 1 -18.91 -24.40 11.08
CA MET A 1 -19.16 -23.37 10.08
C MET A 1 -18.09 -22.27 10.17
N ARG A 2 -16.79 -22.63 10.23
CA ARG A 2 -15.64 -21.71 10.44
C ARG A 2 -14.54 -21.82 9.37
N VAL A 3 -14.68 -22.70 8.39
CA VAL A 3 -13.62 -23.06 7.43
C VAL A 3 -13.64 -22.24 6.14
N ILE A 4 -14.74 -21.55 5.84
CA ILE A 4 -14.91 -20.86 4.53
C ILE A 4 -14.29 -19.46 4.51
N LYS A 5 -14.05 -18.80 5.66
CA LYS A 5 -13.47 -17.45 5.70
C LYS A 5 -11.95 -17.41 5.41
N GLN A 6 -11.23 -18.48 5.65
CA GLN A 6 -9.77 -18.52 5.49
C GLN A 6 -9.32 -18.62 4.02
N ASN A 7 -10.11 -19.22 3.15
CA ASN A 7 -9.73 -19.41 1.74
C ASN A 7 -9.93 -18.16 0.87
N LEU A 8 -10.74 -17.21 1.31
CA LEU A 8 -11.00 -15.98 0.54
C LEU A 8 -9.84 -14.96 0.67
N LEU A 9 -9.15 -14.96 1.81
CA LEU A 9 -7.97 -14.10 2.07
C LEU A 9 -6.77 -14.50 1.20
N PHE A 10 -6.60 -15.78 0.95
CA PHE A 10 -5.48 -16.29 0.14
C PHE A 10 -5.59 -15.92 -1.34
N THR A 11 -6.81 -15.85 -1.87
CA THR A 11 -7.04 -15.56 -3.28
C THR A 11 -6.79 -14.08 -3.60
N GLY A 12 -7.11 -13.18 -2.66
CA GLY A 12 -6.90 -11.74 -2.84
C GLY A 12 -5.43 -11.33 -2.84
N LEU A 13 -4.63 -11.91 -1.94
CA LEU A 13 -3.21 -11.58 -1.81
C LEU A 13 -2.37 -12.10 -2.99
N LEU A 14 -2.72 -13.29 -3.52
CA LEU A 14 -2.01 -13.88 -4.65
C LEU A 14 -2.26 -13.09 -5.95
N PHE A 15 -3.43 -12.46 -6.10
CA PHE A 15 -3.76 -11.68 -7.28
C PHE A 15 -2.95 -10.37 -7.37
N ILE A 16 -2.61 -9.74 -6.25
CA ILE A 16 -1.80 -8.51 -6.24
C ILE A 16 -0.38 -8.79 -6.77
N LEU A 17 0.16 -9.97 -6.49
CA LEU A 17 1.52 -10.33 -6.92
C LEU A 17 1.64 -10.65 -8.41
N LEU A 18 0.57 -11.12 -9.05
CA LEU A 18 0.58 -11.56 -10.46
C LEU A 18 0.39 -10.41 -11.46
N PHE A 19 -0.15 -9.25 -11.05
CA PHE A 19 -0.43 -8.14 -11.96
C PHE A 19 0.75 -7.20 -12.22
N VAL A 20 1.85 -7.32 -11.49
CA VAL A 20 3.06 -6.50 -11.71
C VAL A 20 3.80 -6.86 -13.01
N LEU A 21 3.44 -7.98 -13.68
CA LEU A 21 4.18 -8.51 -14.83
C LEU A 21 3.50 -8.31 -16.20
N GLN A 22 2.33 -7.67 -16.28
CA GLN A 22 1.67 -7.43 -17.57
C GLN A 22 1.57 -5.93 -17.89
N GLY A 23 2.70 -5.34 -18.18
CA GLY A 23 2.75 -4.05 -18.85
C GLY A 23 3.08 -4.25 -20.32
N CYS A 24 2.18 -3.89 -21.24
CA CYS A 24 2.56 -3.43 -22.57
C CYS A 24 1.46 -2.65 -23.25
N SER A 25 1.84 -1.44 -23.67
CA SER A 25 1.43 -0.65 -24.86
C SER A 25 -0.06 -0.30 -25.02
N GLU A 26 -0.46 0.82 -25.47
CA GLU A 26 0.00 1.90 -26.30
C GLU A 26 -1.07 2.99 -26.40
N SER A 27 -0.61 4.16 -26.56
CA SER A 27 -0.97 5.33 -27.36
C SER A 27 -2.18 6.19 -27.02
N GLY A 28 -1.85 7.44 -26.77
CA GLY A 28 -2.36 8.56 -27.51
C GLY A 28 -3.36 9.49 -26.86
N SER A 29 -2.92 10.69 -26.69
CA SER A 29 -3.58 12.01 -26.79
C SER A 29 -3.71 12.85 -25.53
N SER A 30 -2.80 13.77 -25.48
CA SER A 30 -2.85 15.21 -25.17
C SER A 30 -3.93 15.77 -24.25
N SER A 31 -3.41 16.51 -23.30
CA SER A 31 -3.73 17.84 -22.83
C SER A 31 -4.53 17.94 -21.54
N SER A 32 -3.85 18.33 -20.59
CA SER A 32 -3.94 19.48 -19.70
C SER A 32 -3.06 19.22 -18.49
N SER A 33 -1.94 19.95 -18.46
CA SER A 33 -1.05 20.01 -17.32
C SER A 33 -1.72 20.77 -16.18
N ASP A 34 -2.56 20.09 -15.42
CA ASP A 34 -2.73 20.42 -14.03
C ASP A 34 -1.51 19.83 -13.33
N SER A 35 -0.54 20.67 -13.03
CA SER A 35 0.56 20.33 -12.14
C SER A 35 -0.05 20.07 -10.76
N LEU A 36 -0.50 18.85 -10.53
CA LEU A 36 -0.66 18.32 -9.20
C LEU A 36 0.69 18.51 -8.51
N GLN A 37 0.77 19.47 -7.61
CA GLN A 37 1.86 19.56 -6.66
C GLN A 37 1.85 18.21 -5.92
N THR A 38 2.69 17.30 -6.39
CA THR A 38 3.01 16.08 -5.64
C THR A 38 3.68 16.54 -4.38
N SER A 39 2.93 16.63 -3.29
CA SER A 39 3.53 16.82 -1.98
C SER A 39 4.52 15.68 -1.78
N GLU A 40 5.79 16.03 -1.63
CA GLU A 40 6.85 15.05 -1.47
C GLU A 40 6.48 14.07 -0.35
N PHE A 41 6.55 12.78 -0.63
CA PHE A 41 6.27 11.76 0.37
C PHE A 41 7.29 11.86 1.49
N SER A 42 6.83 12.25 2.68
CA SER A 42 7.68 12.53 3.84
C SER A 42 7.04 12.00 5.12
N PRO A 43 7.27 10.73 5.47
CA PRO A 43 6.80 10.17 6.73
C PRO A 43 7.42 10.87 7.93
N PRO A 44 6.64 11.25 8.96
CA PRO A 44 7.17 11.85 10.18
C PRO A 44 8.07 10.86 10.93
N SER A 45 9.01 11.41 11.70
CA SER A 45 10.06 10.59 12.35
C SER A 45 9.52 9.49 13.27
N TRP A 46 8.37 9.70 13.90
CA TRP A 46 7.78 8.72 14.81
C TRP A 46 7.35 7.42 14.14
N ILE A 47 6.98 7.46 12.81
CA ILE A 47 6.59 6.26 12.08
C ILE A 47 7.77 5.60 11.35
N GLN A 48 8.93 6.26 11.25
CA GLN A 48 10.08 5.70 10.56
C GLN A 48 10.56 4.40 11.22
N GLY A 49 11.02 3.44 10.40
CA GLY A 49 11.35 2.09 10.81
C GLY A 49 10.34 1.07 10.27
N ALA A 50 10.44 -0.16 10.74
CA ALA A 50 9.55 -1.23 10.32
C ALA A 50 8.47 -1.51 11.37
N TRP A 51 7.28 -1.79 10.89
CA TRP A 51 6.07 -2.04 11.66
C TRP A 51 5.37 -3.25 11.08
N THR A 52 5.24 -4.32 11.87
CA THR A 52 4.72 -5.59 11.38
C THR A 52 3.70 -6.21 12.32
N SER A 53 2.82 -7.00 11.75
CA SER A 53 2.10 -8.07 12.42
C SER A 53 2.67 -9.40 11.96
N SER A 54 2.69 -10.40 12.84
CA SER A 54 3.20 -11.74 12.53
C SER A 54 2.05 -12.73 12.50
N ASP A 55 2.05 -13.60 11.53
CA ASP A 55 1.14 -14.74 11.42
C ASP A 55 1.90 -16.03 11.06
N LEU A 56 1.17 -17.09 10.69
CA LEU A 56 1.76 -18.38 10.33
C LEU A 56 2.62 -18.35 9.06
N LEU A 57 2.48 -17.31 8.25
CA LEU A 57 3.19 -17.16 6.98
C LEU A 57 4.42 -16.22 7.11
N GLY A 58 4.58 -15.59 8.26
CA GLY A 58 5.65 -14.65 8.54
C GLY A 58 5.16 -13.24 8.83
N ASP A 59 6.09 -12.29 8.82
CA ASP A 59 5.80 -10.90 9.11
C ASP A 59 5.17 -10.21 7.90
N SER A 60 4.16 -9.38 8.14
CA SER A 60 3.53 -8.52 7.15
C SER A 60 3.34 -7.11 7.71
N GLY A 61 3.56 -6.09 6.87
CA GLY A 61 3.46 -4.71 7.32
C GLY A 61 4.23 -3.72 6.43
N TRP A 62 4.88 -2.74 7.06
CA TRP A 62 5.48 -1.61 6.38
C TRP A 62 6.85 -1.25 6.96
N LYS A 63 7.74 -0.77 6.08
CA LYS A 63 8.98 -0.10 6.47
C LYS A 63 8.96 1.30 5.89
N PHE A 64 9.02 2.31 6.76
CA PHE A 64 9.07 3.72 6.40
C PHE A 64 10.51 4.23 6.52
N THR A 65 10.96 4.95 5.52
CA THR A 65 12.19 5.74 5.56
C THR A 65 11.85 7.23 5.61
N THR A 66 12.83 8.10 5.52
CA THR A 66 12.59 9.56 5.50
C THR A 66 11.77 10.03 4.29
N ASN A 67 11.76 9.26 3.21
CA ASN A 67 11.18 9.69 1.93
C ASN A 67 10.59 8.56 1.08
N ASP A 68 10.46 7.35 1.62
CA ASP A 68 9.90 6.20 0.91
C ASP A 68 9.20 5.23 1.85
N VAL A 69 8.36 4.37 1.30
CA VAL A 69 7.69 3.28 2.01
C VAL A 69 7.85 1.97 1.25
N TYR A 70 8.06 0.90 2.01
CA TYR A 70 8.24 -0.46 1.53
C TYR A 70 7.18 -1.34 2.17
N MET A 71 6.62 -2.25 1.41
CA MET A 71 5.77 -3.30 1.95
C MET A 71 6.63 -4.45 2.49
N ILE A 72 6.24 -5.02 3.61
CA ILE A 72 6.79 -6.28 4.13
C ILE A 72 5.72 -7.35 3.94
N ILE A 73 6.06 -8.40 3.20
CA ILE A 73 5.15 -9.51 2.88
C ILE A 73 5.89 -10.81 3.13
N MET A 74 5.33 -11.66 4.00
CA MET A 74 5.95 -12.96 4.34
C MET A 74 7.42 -12.81 4.72
N SER A 75 7.73 -11.86 5.59
CA SER A 75 9.10 -11.52 6.05
C SER A 75 10.04 -11.05 4.94
N THR A 76 9.52 -10.68 3.77
CA THR A 76 10.31 -10.14 2.66
C THR A 76 9.98 -8.67 2.45
N VAL A 77 11.01 -7.82 2.37
CA VAL A 77 10.84 -6.39 2.05
C VAL A 77 10.70 -6.24 0.54
N SER A 78 9.62 -5.60 0.09
CA SER A 78 9.38 -5.30 -1.33
C SER A 78 10.31 -4.19 -1.85
N LEU A 79 10.19 -3.86 -3.12
CA LEU A 79 10.73 -2.61 -3.66
C LEU A 79 10.02 -1.42 -3.02
N GLY A 80 10.75 -0.32 -2.84
CA GLY A 80 10.17 0.94 -2.39
C GLY A 80 9.23 1.54 -3.44
N THR A 81 8.28 2.34 -2.99
CA THR A 81 7.31 2.93 -3.93
C THR A 81 7.97 3.87 -4.94
N LYS A 82 9.05 4.57 -4.58
CA LYS A 82 9.83 5.38 -5.52
C LYS A 82 10.56 4.55 -6.59
N GLU A 83 10.99 3.34 -6.25
CA GLU A 83 11.59 2.43 -7.22
C GLU A 83 10.54 1.87 -8.17
N LEU A 84 9.37 1.51 -7.65
CA LEU A 84 8.23 1.07 -8.46
C LEU A 84 7.77 2.17 -9.43
N GLU A 85 7.70 3.43 -8.98
CA GLU A 85 7.37 4.57 -9.84
C GLU A 85 8.37 4.78 -10.98
N LYS A 86 9.68 4.54 -10.75
CA LYS A 86 10.68 4.59 -11.81
C LYS A 86 10.51 3.46 -12.85
N LEU A 87 10.08 2.29 -12.41
CA LEU A 87 9.84 1.15 -13.28
C LEU A 87 8.55 1.30 -14.09
N ASP A 88 7.54 1.89 -13.50
CA ASP A 88 6.25 2.20 -14.15
C ASP A 88 5.78 3.62 -13.78
N PRO A 89 6.23 4.64 -14.49
CA PRO A 89 5.81 6.02 -14.25
C PRO A 89 4.29 6.25 -14.43
N SER A 90 3.61 5.36 -15.16
CA SER A 90 2.16 5.46 -15.36
C SER A 90 1.35 4.98 -14.14
N SER A 91 1.99 4.28 -13.20
CA SER A 91 1.33 3.81 -11.98
C SER A 91 0.95 4.94 -11.03
N GLY A 92 1.55 6.13 -11.22
CA GLY A 92 1.44 7.25 -10.28
C GLY A 92 2.27 7.05 -9.02
N GLY A 93 2.60 8.14 -8.35
CA GLY A 93 3.44 8.11 -7.14
C GLY A 93 2.65 7.94 -5.86
N THR A 94 3.34 7.58 -4.80
CA THR A 94 2.81 7.62 -3.44
C THR A 94 2.81 9.07 -2.93
N SER A 95 1.70 9.52 -2.37
CA SER A 95 1.55 10.87 -1.85
C SER A 95 1.17 10.89 -0.38
N THR A 96 1.74 11.83 0.38
CA THR A 96 1.27 12.11 1.74
C THR A 96 -0.11 12.77 1.69
N VAL A 97 -1.07 12.19 2.39
CA VAL A 97 -2.44 12.74 2.54
C VAL A 97 -2.54 13.60 3.79
N SER A 98 -1.99 13.12 4.91
CA SER A 98 -1.93 13.88 6.16
C SER A 98 -0.77 13.43 7.03
N SER A 99 -0.25 14.35 7.83
CA SER A 99 0.85 14.09 8.77
C SER A 99 0.70 14.95 10.02
N SER A 100 0.89 14.32 11.17
CA SER A 100 0.94 14.97 12.49
C SER A 100 1.85 14.16 13.43
N ASP A 101 1.96 14.59 14.69
CA ASP A 101 2.78 13.91 15.71
C ASP A 101 2.27 12.51 16.09
N THR A 102 1.01 12.20 15.78
CA THR A 102 0.39 10.91 16.14
C THR A 102 -0.36 10.24 15.01
N LYS A 103 -0.56 10.93 13.89
CA LYS A 103 -1.31 10.39 12.74
C LYS A 103 -0.55 10.65 11.45
N PHE A 104 -0.50 9.63 10.62
CA PHE A 104 0.09 9.71 9.29
C PHE A 104 -0.80 8.96 8.31
N SER A 105 -0.98 9.51 7.12
CA SER A 105 -1.65 8.80 6.05
C SER A 105 -1.02 9.09 4.69
N PHE A 106 -1.04 8.08 3.84
CA PHE A 106 -0.61 8.20 2.47
C PHE A 106 -1.56 7.46 1.53
N ALA A 107 -1.55 7.89 0.28
CA ALA A 107 -2.25 7.20 -0.80
C ALA A 107 -1.26 6.68 -1.82
N MET A 108 -1.58 5.53 -2.39
CA MET A 108 -0.85 4.94 -3.51
C MET A 108 -1.82 4.47 -4.58
N PRO A 109 -1.42 4.48 -5.86
CA PRO A 109 -2.24 3.93 -6.93
C PRO A 109 -2.43 2.44 -6.74
N ALA A 110 -3.58 1.97 -7.19
CA ALA A 110 -3.93 0.57 -7.16
C ALA A 110 -4.76 0.20 -8.37
N SER A 111 -4.68 -1.06 -8.77
CA SER A 111 -5.53 -1.63 -9.81
C SER A 111 -5.97 -3.03 -9.41
N CYS A 112 -7.15 -3.41 -9.83
CA CYS A 112 -7.66 -4.77 -9.66
C CYS A 112 -8.66 -5.08 -10.77
N THR A 113 -9.07 -6.34 -10.84
CA THR A 113 -10.16 -6.73 -11.73
C THR A 113 -11.49 -6.56 -11.01
N SER A 114 -12.40 -5.80 -11.58
CA SER A 114 -13.74 -5.63 -11.03
C SER A 114 -14.45 -6.97 -10.88
N VAL A 115 -15.11 -7.15 -9.74
CA VAL A 115 -15.86 -8.37 -9.44
C VAL A 115 -17.13 -8.48 -10.32
N GLU A 116 -17.67 -7.34 -10.74
CA GLU A 116 -18.94 -7.29 -11.47
C GLU A 116 -18.80 -7.65 -12.96
N ASN A 117 -17.75 -7.16 -13.61
CA ASN A 117 -17.62 -7.24 -15.06
C ASN A 117 -16.30 -7.86 -15.56
N SER A 118 -15.43 -8.27 -14.62
CA SER A 118 -14.09 -8.81 -14.90
C SER A 118 -13.16 -7.87 -15.70
N GLU A 119 -13.44 -6.57 -15.67
CA GLU A 119 -12.61 -5.56 -16.32
C GLU A 119 -11.57 -4.98 -15.33
N PRO A 120 -10.36 -4.61 -15.83
CA PRO A 120 -9.38 -3.95 -15.00
C PRO A 120 -9.84 -2.54 -14.64
N VAL A 121 -9.88 -2.25 -13.35
CA VAL A 121 -10.20 -0.93 -12.80
C VAL A 121 -9.00 -0.35 -12.10
N LYS A 122 -8.80 0.97 -12.24
CA LYS A 122 -7.73 1.72 -11.58
C LYS A 122 -8.31 2.67 -10.54
N GLY A 123 -7.57 2.84 -9.45
CA GLY A 123 -7.98 3.72 -8.38
C GLY A 123 -6.84 3.94 -7.39
N SER A 124 -7.16 4.13 -6.13
CA SER A 124 -6.19 4.36 -5.07
C SER A 124 -6.51 3.58 -3.80
N LEU A 125 -5.46 3.22 -3.09
CA LEU A 125 -5.48 2.76 -1.72
C LEU A 125 -4.99 3.88 -0.81
N THR A 126 -5.71 4.17 0.26
CA THR A 126 -5.27 5.09 1.30
C THR A 126 -5.04 4.31 2.58
N PHE A 127 -3.84 4.42 3.13
CA PHE A 127 -3.46 3.86 4.41
C PHE A 127 -3.36 4.96 5.46
N LYS A 128 -3.91 4.70 6.63
CA LYS A 128 -3.89 5.61 7.79
C LYS A 128 -3.28 4.89 8.96
N PHE A 129 -2.37 5.56 9.63
CA PHE A 129 -1.65 5.06 10.79
C PHE A 129 -1.88 6.00 11.95
N GLU A 130 -2.18 5.44 13.10
CA GLU A 130 -2.36 6.18 14.35
C GLU A 130 -1.43 5.57 15.40
N LYS A 131 -0.59 6.44 16.00
CA LYS A 131 0.33 6.06 17.06
C LYS A 131 -0.46 5.72 18.32
N VAL A 132 -0.28 4.50 18.83
CA VAL A 132 -0.80 4.06 20.13
C VAL A 132 0.24 4.34 21.22
N ASP A 133 1.48 3.90 20.96
CA ASP A 133 2.66 4.14 21.78
C ASP A 133 3.93 4.11 20.91
N ASP A 134 5.13 4.06 21.52
CA ASP A 134 6.39 4.06 20.76
C ASP A 134 6.68 2.75 20.02
N ASN A 135 5.98 1.68 20.36
CA ASN A 135 6.17 0.34 19.78
C ASN A 135 4.92 -0.22 19.08
N THR A 136 3.82 0.53 19.08
CA THR A 136 2.54 0.05 18.56
C THR A 136 1.84 1.14 17.75
N ILE A 137 1.34 0.78 16.57
CA ILE A 137 0.50 1.63 15.74
C ILE A 137 -0.74 0.87 15.27
N ASN A 138 -1.84 1.58 15.12
CA ASN A 138 -3.03 1.07 14.42
C ASN A 138 -2.94 1.46 12.96
N GLN A 139 -3.14 0.50 12.07
CA GLN A 139 -3.32 0.71 10.65
C GLN A 139 -4.78 0.54 10.29
N THR A 140 -5.31 1.47 9.51
CA THR A 140 -6.57 1.32 8.79
C THR A 140 -6.38 1.67 7.34
N GLY A 141 -7.21 1.13 6.47
CA GLY A 141 -7.13 1.46 5.05
C GLY A 141 -8.50 1.67 4.45
N SER A 142 -8.51 2.34 3.32
CA SER A 142 -9.71 2.50 2.49
C SER A 142 -9.31 2.43 1.02
N SER A 143 -10.20 1.90 0.20
CA SER A 143 -10.07 1.85 -1.25
C SER A 143 -11.27 2.52 -1.88
N ASN A 144 -11.07 3.15 -3.03
CA ASN A 144 -12.17 3.56 -3.91
C ASN A 144 -12.50 2.49 -4.96
N LEU A 145 -11.89 1.30 -4.83
CA LEU A 145 -12.13 0.14 -5.69
C LEU A 145 -12.92 -0.92 -4.93
N ASP A 146 -13.96 -1.44 -5.53
CA ASP A 146 -14.86 -2.47 -4.98
C ASP A 146 -14.20 -3.86 -4.84
N CYS A 147 -13.11 -4.08 -5.55
CA CYS A 147 -12.33 -5.31 -5.57
C CYS A 147 -11.15 -5.33 -4.57
N LEU A 148 -10.92 -4.25 -3.83
CA LEU A 148 -9.85 -4.17 -2.84
C LEU A 148 -10.39 -3.82 -1.46
N PHE A 149 -10.06 -4.66 -0.49
CA PHE A 149 -10.42 -4.47 0.92
C PHE A 149 -9.16 -4.29 1.73
N VAL A 150 -9.15 -3.31 2.61
CA VAL A 150 -8.05 -3.07 3.55
C VAL A 150 -8.59 -3.23 4.97
N GLU A 151 -8.02 -4.18 5.69
CA GLU A 151 -8.42 -4.46 7.07
C GLU A 151 -7.71 -3.55 8.06
N THR A 152 -8.35 -3.33 9.21
CA THR A 152 -7.70 -2.70 10.35
C THR A 152 -6.76 -3.69 11.01
N THR A 153 -5.52 -3.28 11.23
CA THR A 153 -4.47 -4.14 11.80
C THR A 153 -3.67 -3.37 12.84
N VAL A 154 -3.32 -4.04 13.92
CA VAL A 154 -2.35 -3.52 14.89
C VAL A 154 -0.96 -3.99 14.48
N LEU A 155 -0.04 -3.04 14.34
CA LEU A 155 1.34 -3.32 13.98
C LEU A 155 2.26 -2.97 15.14
N SER A 156 3.27 -3.81 15.34
CA SER A 156 4.32 -3.60 16.34
C SER A 156 5.64 -3.24 15.66
N LYS A 157 6.45 -2.44 16.35
CA LYS A 157 7.77 -2.05 15.87
C LYS A 157 8.68 -3.29 15.76
N ASN A 158 9.33 -3.44 14.63
CA ASN A 158 10.18 -4.58 14.34
C ASN A 158 11.56 -4.09 13.90
N ASN A 159 12.59 -4.38 14.69
CA ASN A 159 13.97 -3.93 14.44
C ASN A 159 14.78 -4.92 13.58
N SER A 160 14.14 -5.96 13.05
CA SER A 160 14.80 -6.97 12.21
C SER A 160 14.90 -6.56 10.74
N TYR A 161 14.25 -5.46 10.34
CA TYR A 161 14.21 -4.98 8.95
C TYR A 161 14.93 -3.66 8.74
#